data_63d5d5713b671f311af69be24e237d44
#
_entry.id   63d5d5713b671f311af69be24e237d44
#
_cell.length_a   1.000
_cell.length_b   1.000
_cell.length_c   1.000
_cell.angle_alpha   90.00
_cell.angle_beta   90.00
_cell.angle_gamma   90.00
#
_symmetry.space_group_name_H-M   'P 1'
#
loop_
_entity.id
_entity.type
_entity.pdbx_description
1 polymer ?
#
loop_
_entity_poly.entity_id
_entity_poly.type
_entity_poly.pdbx_seq_one_letter_code
_entity_poly.pdbx_strand_id
1 'polypeptide(L)'
;KVSQGLIDLLSNEQFLVIENPVNNFHYPIKTCKSEHISSLRLIQLSAILLYLLNCGTRSLNITNEKLIKTILAEGKIALNYKALIKQFFGYVKIFETLFKRIKPKLIFINCYYSVPHMSAIYAAKRNKIKIVELQHGIINDKHWAYNYSKDFGTNFFPDYLFVFGEFFKKFFKDGNYFIEKDNV
;
A
#
# COMPACT_ATOMS: atom_id res chain seq x y z
N LYS A 1 6.39 14.85 -5.12
CA LYS A 1 7.68 15.55 -4.85
C LYS A 1 8.66 14.70 -4.04
N VAL A 2 8.21 13.91 -3.05
CA VAL A 2 9.11 13.03 -2.27
C VAL A 2 9.80 11.99 -3.14
N SER A 3 9.10 11.44 -4.12
CA SER A 3 9.63 10.44 -5.04
C SER A 3 10.48 11.01 -6.18
N GLN A 4 10.52 12.35 -6.38
CA GLN A 4 11.24 12.93 -7.51
C GLN A 4 12.76 12.72 -7.39
N GLY A 5 13.32 12.93 -6.19
CA GLY A 5 14.74 12.68 -5.93
C GLY A 5 15.14 11.22 -6.16
N LEU A 6 14.25 10.27 -5.81
CA LEU A 6 14.46 8.86 -6.09
C LEU A 6 14.45 8.57 -7.59
N ILE A 7 13.50 9.15 -8.33
CA ILE A 7 13.42 9.01 -9.79
C ILE A 7 14.69 9.52 -10.47
N ASP A 8 15.22 10.66 -10.00
CA ASP A 8 16.46 11.24 -10.51
C ASP A 8 17.68 10.34 -10.26
N LEU A 9 17.73 9.66 -9.10
CA LEU A 9 18.78 8.68 -8.77
C LEU A 9 18.67 7.40 -9.60
N LEU A 10 17.46 6.99 -9.98
CA LEU A 10 17.18 5.79 -10.75
C LEU A 10 17.19 6.03 -12.27
N SER A 11 17.72 7.16 -12.73
CA SER A 11 17.66 7.57 -14.15
C SER A 11 18.24 6.57 -15.14
N ASN A 12 19.13 5.67 -14.69
CA ASN A 12 19.77 4.61 -15.50
C ASN A 12 19.04 3.26 -15.38
N GLU A 13 17.98 3.17 -14.58
CA GLU A 13 17.24 1.94 -14.36
C GLU A 13 15.89 1.97 -15.09
N GLN A 14 15.40 0.79 -15.50
CA GLN A 14 14.04 0.69 -16.01
C GLN A 14 13.05 0.72 -14.84
N PHE A 15 12.15 1.68 -14.84
CA PHE A 15 11.12 1.80 -13.81
C PHE A 15 9.76 2.20 -14.37
N LEU A 16 8.71 1.71 -13.73
CA LEU A 16 7.31 2.09 -13.98
C LEU A 16 6.83 2.98 -12.84
N VAL A 17 6.29 4.13 -13.17
CA VAL A 17 5.61 5.01 -12.21
C VAL A 17 4.12 4.74 -12.25
N ILE A 18 3.54 4.43 -11.09
CA ILE A 18 2.08 4.35 -10.91
C ILE A 18 1.65 5.60 -10.15
N GLU A 19 1.06 6.54 -10.84
CA GLU A 19 0.69 7.83 -10.28
C GLU A 19 -0.75 7.80 -9.76
N ASN A 20 -0.95 8.33 -8.55
CA ASN A 20 -2.27 8.61 -8.02
C ASN A 20 -2.67 10.05 -8.41
N PRO A 21 -3.71 10.22 -9.25
CA PRO A 21 -4.11 11.56 -9.68
C PRO A 21 -4.67 12.37 -8.50
N VAL A 22 -4.28 13.64 -8.41
CA VAL A 22 -4.81 14.59 -7.43
C VAL A 22 -5.94 15.40 -8.08
N ASN A 23 -7.12 15.39 -7.48
CA ASN A 23 -8.33 16.05 -8.03
C ASN A 23 -8.63 15.63 -9.47
N ASN A 24 -8.42 14.36 -9.80
CA ASN A 24 -8.56 13.78 -11.15
C ASN A 24 -7.55 14.25 -12.20
N PHE A 25 -6.56 15.02 -11.84
CA PHE A 25 -5.50 15.47 -12.72
C PHE A 25 -4.18 14.75 -12.41
N HIS A 26 -3.52 14.29 -13.46
CA HIS A 26 -2.13 13.84 -13.39
C HIS A 26 -1.18 15.01 -13.47
N TYR A 27 -0.01 14.88 -12.85
CA TYR A 27 1.07 15.84 -13.07
C TYR A 27 1.45 15.84 -14.55
N PRO A 28 1.81 17.01 -15.12
CA PRO A 28 2.27 17.06 -16.50
C PRO A 28 3.44 16.11 -16.74
N ILE A 29 3.42 15.38 -17.85
CA ILE A 29 4.49 14.42 -18.24
C ILE A 29 5.86 15.08 -18.22
N LYS A 30 5.94 16.40 -18.50
CA LYS A 30 7.18 17.18 -18.44
C LYS A 30 7.87 17.17 -17.07
N THR A 31 7.15 16.83 -15.99
CA THR A 31 7.69 16.76 -14.63
C THR A 31 8.08 15.35 -14.19
N CYS A 32 7.78 14.35 -14.99
CA CYS A 32 8.16 12.96 -14.74
C CYS A 32 9.09 12.48 -15.83
N LYS A 33 10.29 12.05 -15.45
CA LYS A 33 11.30 11.54 -16.38
C LYS A 33 11.08 10.07 -16.78
N SER A 34 10.03 9.42 -16.30
CA SER A 34 9.74 8.04 -16.65
C SER A 34 9.08 7.96 -18.01
N GLU A 35 9.58 7.06 -18.86
CA GLU A 35 8.96 6.72 -20.15
C GLU A 35 7.67 5.91 -19.97
N HIS A 36 7.49 5.29 -18.80
CA HIS A 36 6.35 4.44 -18.48
C HIS A 36 5.61 4.96 -17.26
N ILE A 37 4.53 5.69 -17.50
CA ILE A 37 3.63 6.19 -16.46
C ILE A 37 2.28 5.48 -16.60
N SER A 38 1.78 4.92 -15.51
CA SER A 38 0.43 4.36 -15.42
C SER A 38 -0.37 5.07 -14.33
N SER A 39 -1.68 5.09 -14.49
CA SER A 39 -2.56 5.69 -13.50
C SER A 39 -3.07 4.66 -12.51
N LEU A 40 -2.96 4.96 -11.22
CA LEU A 40 -3.62 4.18 -10.18
C LEU A 40 -5.14 4.12 -10.39
N ARG A 41 -5.72 5.14 -11.03
CA ARG A 41 -7.16 5.16 -11.34
C ARG A 41 -7.58 4.06 -12.31
N LEU A 42 -6.74 3.70 -13.27
CA LEU A 42 -7.01 2.55 -14.15
C LEU A 42 -7.06 1.25 -13.36
N ILE A 43 -6.16 1.09 -12.40
CA ILE A 43 -6.13 -0.04 -11.47
C ILE A 43 -7.41 -0.04 -10.61
N GLN A 44 -7.83 1.11 -10.10
CA GLN A 44 -9.05 1.27 -9.32
C GLN A 44 -10.30 0.89 -10.12
N LEU A 45 -10.45 1.40 -11.34
CA LEU A 45 -11.58 1.08 -12.22
C LEU A 45 -11.61 -0.42 -12.56
N SER A 46 -10.45 -1.01 -12.84
CA SER A 46 -10.35 -2.45 -13.08
C SER A 46 -10.74 -3.27 -11.84
N ALA A 47 -10.37 -2.83 -10.63
CA ALA A 47 -10.76 -3.49 -9.39
C ALA A 47 -12.27 -3.39 -9.14
N ILE A 48 -12.88 -2.23 -9.43
CA ILE A 48 -14.34 -2.05 -9.36
C ILE A 48 -15.05 -2.96 -10.37
N LEU A 49 -14.55 -3.04 -11.59
CA LEU A 49 -15.12 -3.93 -12.62
C LEU A 49 -15.06 -5.39 -12.19
N LEU A 50 -13.92 -5.86 -11.67
CA LEU A 50 -13.78 -7.20 -11.12
C LEU A 50 -14.74 -7.45 -9.95
N TYR A 51 -14.97 -6.45 -9.12
CA TYR A 51 -15.94 -6.51 -8.03
C TYR A 51 -17.37 -6.67 -8.58
N LEU A 52 -17.77 -5.84 -9.55
CA LEU A 52 -19.13 -5.86 -10.16
C LEU A 52 -19.39 -7.18 -10.90
N LEU A 53 -18.37 -7.73 -11.55
CA LEU A 53 -18.47 -9.01 -12.26
C LEU A 53 -18.40 -10.22 -11.33
N ASN A 54 -18.32 -10.02 -10.02
CA ASN A 54 -18.10 -11.10 -9.02
C ASN A 54 -16.91 -12.02 -9.36
N CYS A 55 -15.99 -11.54 -10.19
CA CYS A 55 -14.82 -12.31 -10.61
C CYS A 55 -13.84 -12.51 -9.45
N GLY A 56 -13.93 -13.65 -8.79
CA GLY A 56 -12.95 -14.09 -7.79
C GLY A 56 -13.30 -13.85 -6.32
N THR A 57 -14.53 -13.45 -6.00
CA THR A 57 -15.00 -13.39 -4.63
C THR A 57 -16.00 -14.51 -4.35
N ARG A 58 -15.48 -15.67 -3.92
CA ARG A 58 -16.29 -16.68 -3.22
C ARG A 58 -16.92 -16.03 -2.00
N SER A 59 -18.01 -16.63 -1.47
CA SER A 59 -18.63 -16.16 -0.23
C SER A 59 -17.55 -15.90 0.84
N LEU A 60 -17.46 -14.65 1.30
CA LEU A 60 -16.49 -14.29 2.36
C LEU A 60 -16.96 -14.95 3.66
N ASN A 61 -16.26 -15.97 4.11
CA ASN A 61 -16.41 -16.50 5.45
C ASN A 61 -15.50 -15.67 6.37
N ILE A 62 -16.10 -14.78 7.16
CA ILE A 62 -15.37 -13.88 8.05
C ILE A 62 -15.45 -14.44 9.46
N THR A 63 -14.31 -14.83 9.99
CA THR A 63 -14.21 -15.24 11.39
C THR A 63 -14.59 -14.08 12.32
N ASN A 64 -15.40 -14.37 13.34
CA ASN A 64 -15.88 -13.38 14.29
C ASN A 64 -16.71 -12.23 13.68
N GLU A 65 -17.45 -12.49 12.61
CA GLU A 65 -18.30 -11.47 11.96
C GLU A 65 -19.27 -10.80 12.93
N LYS A 66 -19.80 -11.55 13.90
CA LYS A 66 -20.70 -11.02 14.94
C LYS A 66 -20.00 -9.94 15.77
N LEU A 67 -18.74 -10.18 16.18
CA LEU A 67 -17.96 -9.21 16.94
C LEU A 67 -17.71 -7.93 16.13
N ILE A 68 -17.37 -8.06 14.85
CA ILE A 68 -17.19 -6.90 13.96
C ILE A 68 -18.47 -6.06 13.91
N LYS A 69 -19.63 -6.69 13.73
CA LYS A 69 -20.93 -6.00 13.69
C LYS A 69 -21.22 -5.29 15.01
N THR A 70 -20.94 -5.93 16.15
CA THR A 70 -21.11 -5.32 17.49
C THR A 70 -20.23 -4.07 17.63
N ILE A 71 -18.94 -4.16 17.32
CA ILE A 71 -17.99 -3.02 17.41
C ILE A 71 -18.45 -1.86 16.52
N LEU A 72 -18.87 -2.15 15.29
CA LEU A 72 -19.34 -1.11 14.36
C LEU A 72 -20.62 -0.43 14.87
N ALA A 73 -21.54 -1.21 15.45
CA ALA A 73 -22.80 -0.70 16.00
C ALA A 73 -22.55 0.17 17.24
N GLU A 74 -21.76 -0.31 18.20
CA GLU A 74 -21.41 0.42 19.42
C GLU A 74 -20.61 1.70 19.11
N GLY A 75 -19.68 1.63 18.17
CA GLY A 75 -18.89 2.76 17.69
C GLY A 75 -19.67 3.72 16.78
N LYS A 76 -20.93 3.42 16.43
CA LYS A 76 -21.73 4.16 15.44
C LYS A 76 -21.00 4.36 14.12
N ILE A 77 -20.22 3.34 13.69
CA ILE A 77 -19.36 3.40 12.50
C ILE A 77 -20.13 2.83 11.31
N ALA A 78 -20.44 3.67 10.33
CA ALA A 78 -21.06 3.25 9.07
C ALA A 78 -19.98 2.74 8.10
N LEU A 79 -19.60 1.45 8.21
CA LEU A 79 -18.57 0.83 7.39
C LEU A 79 -19.08 -0.44 6.70
N ASN A 80 -19.05 -0.46 5.38
CA ASN A 80 -19.26 -1.70 4.62
C ASN A 80 -17.94 -2.50 4.50
N TYR A 81 -17.56 -3.16 5.59
CA TYR A 81 -16.31 -3.93 5.65
C TYR A 81 -16.26 -5.07 4.61
N LYS A 82 -17.39 -5.68 4.26
CA LYS A 82 -17.43 -6.72 3.22
C LYS A 82 -17.08 -6.17 1.85
N ALA A 83 -17.58 -4.99 1.51
CA ALA A 83 -17.21 -4.32 0.27
C ALA A 83 -15.73 -3.96 0.25
N LEU A 84 -15.19 -3.45 1.37
CA LEU A 84 -13.75 -3.14 1.48
C LEU A 84 -12.87 -4.37 1.32
N ILE A 85 -13.22 -5.49 1.95
CA ILE A 85 -12.47 -6.75 1.82
C ILE A 85 -12.51 -7.25 0.37
N LYS A 86 -13.67 -7.22 -0.27
CA LYS A 86 -13.79 -7.61 -1.68
C LYS A 86 -12.97 -6.68 -2.59
N GLN A 87 -13.01 -5.38 -2.35
CA GLN A 87 -12.23 -4.40 -3.07
C GLN A 87 -10.73 -4.66 -2.90
N PHE A 88 -10.28 -4.92 -1.66
CA PHE A 88 -8.89 -5.29 -1.37
C PHE A 88 -8.43 -6.47 -2.21
N PHE A 89 -9.17 -7.57 -2.24
CA PHE A 89 -8.81 -8.73 -3.04
C PHE A 89 -8.90 -8.49 -4.56
N GLY A 90 -9.79 -7.62 -4.99
CA GLY A 90 -9.83 -7.13 -6.38
C GLY A 90 -8.52 -6.45 -6.77
N TYR A 91 -8.02 -5.54 -5.94
CA TYR A 91 -6.71 -4.89 -6.14
C TYR A 91 -5.56 -5.91 -6.09
N VAL A 92 -5.57 -6.84 -5.11
CA VAL A 92 -4.54 -7.89 -5.01
C VAL A 92 -4.41 -8.64 -6.33
N LYS A 93 -5.53 -9.08 -6.91
CA LYS A 93 -5.53 -9.82 -8.17
C LYS A 93 -4.92 -9.03 -9.34
N ILE A 94 -5.23 -7.73 -9.42
CA ILE A 94 -4.68 -6.85 -10.45
C ILE A 94 -3.17 -6.66 -10.25
N PHE A 95 -2.74 -6.37 -9.02
CA PHE A 95 -1.32 -6.21 -8.72
C PHE A 95 -0.54 -7.50 -8.92
N GLU A 96 -1.07 -8.66 -8.55
CA GLU A 96 -0.44 -9.95 -8.84
C GLU A 96 -0.24 -10.16 -10.35
N THR A 97 -1.26 -9.82 -11.16
CA THR A 97 -1.16 -9.93 -12.62
C THR A 97 -0.10 -8.97 -13.18
N LEU A 98 -0.09 -7.72 -12.69
CA LEU A 98 0.88 -6.72 -13.07
C LEU A 98 2.30 -7.16 -12.71
N PHE A 99 2.52 -7.60 -11.46
CA PHE A 99 3.83 -8.00 -10.97
C PHE A 99 4.38 -9.25 -11.67
N LYS A 100 3.52 -10.20 -12.02
CA LYS A 100 3.91 -11.34 -12.85
C LYS A 100 4.36 -10.93 -14.24
N ARG A 101 3.75 -9.88 -14.81
CA ARG A 101 4.08 -9.37 -16.13
C ARG A 101 5.36 -8.54 -16.14
N ILE A 102 5.50 -7.58 -15.21
CA ILE A 102 6.64 -6.64 -15.18
C ILE A 102 7.81 -7.16 -14.36
N LYS A 103 7.59 -8.13 -13.44
CA LYS A 103 8.61 -8.76 -12.57
C LYS A 103 9.52 -7.75 -11.88
N PRO A 104 8.98 -6.78 -11.13
CA PRO A 104 9.79 -5.75 -10.49
C PRO A 104 10.71 -6.40 -9.45
N LYS A 105 11.96 -5.92 -9.36
CA LYS A 105 12.91 -6.34 -8.32
C LYS A 105 12.60 -5.69 -6.98
N LEU A 106 12.09 -4.47 -7.02
CA LEU A 106 11.81 -3.65 -5.87
C LEU A 106 10.61 -2.73 -6.14
N ILE A 107 9.84 -2.44 -5.11
CA ILE A 107 8.70 -1.52 -5.19
C ILE A 107 8.89 -0.42 -4.15
N PHE A 108 8.75 0.84 -4.59
CA PHE A 108 8.69 1.98 -3.69
C PHE A 108 7.25 2.47 -3.57
N ILE A 109 6.84 2.78 -2.33
CA ILE A 109 5.52 3.35 -2.04
C ILE A 109 5.68 4.58 -1.13
N ASN A 110 4.73 5.50 -1.19
CA ASN A 110 4.74 6.71 -0.36
C ASN A 110 3.89 6.59 0.89
N CYS A 111 2.98 5.62 0.94
CA CYS A 111 2.04 5.46 2.05
C CYS A 111 1.47 4.05 2.01
N TYR A 112 1.67 3.28 3.07
CA TYR A 112 1.22 1.88 3.06
C TYR A 112 -0.26 1.70 3.42
N TYR A 113 -0.84 2.56 4.26
CA TYR A 113 -2.13 2.35 4.93
C TYR A 113 -3.39 2.71 4.13
N SER A 114 -3.30 2.81 2.81
CA SER A 114 -4.50 2.86 1.95
C SER A 114 -4.81 1.48 1.38
N VAL A 115 -6.09 1.22 1.09
CA VAL A 115 -6.52 -0.09 0.54
C VAL A 115 -5.73 -0.49 -0.71
N PRO A 116 -5.51 0.37 -1.72
CA PRO A 116 -4.70 0.01 -2.89
C PRO A 116 -3.25 -0.32 -2.53
N HIS A 117 -2.61 0.47 -1.65
CA HIS A 117 -1.22 0.25 -1.27
C HIS A 117 -1.06 -1.03 -0.43
N MET A 118 -1.93 -1.26 0.56
CA MET A 118 -1.93 -2.52 1.32
C MET A 118 -2.13 -3.73 0.40
N SER A 119 -2.98 -3.60 -0.63
CA SER A 119 -3.20 -4.65 -1.62
C SER A 119 -1.96 -4.90 -2.48
N ALA A 120 -1.26 -3.83 -2.87
CA ALA A 120 0.00 -3.92 -3.60
C ALA A 120 1.09 -4.59 -2.75
N ILE A 121 1.20 -4.22 -1.47
CA ILE A 121 2.12 -4.85 -0.52
C ILE A 121 1.82 -6.34 -0.40
N TYR A 122 0.57 -6.70 -0.14
CA TYR A 122 0.17 -8.10 -0.01
C TYR A 122 0.47 -8.90 -1.27
N ALA A 123 0.17 -8.36 -2.45
CA ALA A 123 0.50 -8.99 -3.72
C ALA A 123 2.02 -9.14 -3.94
N ALA A 124 2.81 -8.13 -3.57
CA ALA A 124 4.26 -8.16 -3.67
C ALA A 124 4.89 -9.21 -2.74
N LYS A 125 4.46 -9.28 -1.48
CA LYS A 125 4.91 -10.32 -0.53
C LYS A 125 4.66 -11.73 -1.07
N ARG A 126 3.48 -11.98 -1.63
CA ARG A 126 3.15 -13.27 -2.26
C ARG A 126 4.03 -13.61 -3.47
N ASN A 127 4.54 -12.59 -4.15
CA ASN A 127 5.47 -12.74 -5.28
C ASN A 127 6.95 -12.59 -4.85
N LYS A 128 7.25 -12.54 -3.57
CA LYS A 128 8.61 -12.40 -2.98
C LYS A 128 9.34 -11.13 -3.45
N ILE A 129 8.59 -10.05 -3.71
CA ILE A 129 9.12 -8.76 -4.13
C ILE A 129 9.26 -7.90 -2.87
N LYS A 130 10.42 -7.28 -2.71
CA LYS A 130 10.69 -6.35 -1.60
C LYS A 130 10.02 -5.00 -1.79
N ILE A 131 9.62 -4.38 -0.67
CA ILE A 131 8.90 -3.10 -0.68
C ILE A 131 9.59 -2.14 0.26
N VAL A 132 9.81 -0.94 -0.22
CA VAL A 132 10.32 0.19 0.53
C VAL A 132 9.24 1.26 0.60
N GLU A 133 8.89 1.69 1.80
CA GLU A 133 8.09 2.89 1.98
C GLU A 133 9.01 4.10 2.12
N LEU A 134 8.65 5.19 1.46
CA LEU A 134 9.31 6.47 1.62
C LEU A 134 8.51 7.31 2.62
N GLN A 135 9.16 7.81 3.66
CA GLN A 135 8.52 8.74 4.57
C GLN A 135 7.92 9.92 3.80
N HIS A 136 6.65 10.18 4.00
CA HIS A 136 5.92 11.23 3.27
C HIS A 136 5.36 12.34 4.18
N GLY A 137 5.50 12.17 5.50
CA GLY A 137 5.00 13.09 6.50
C GLY A 137 5.76 12.97 7.82
N ILE A 138 5.29 13.67 8.83
CA ILE A 138 5.86 13.59 10.18
C ILE A 138 5.45 12.28 10.83
N ILE A 139 6.44 11.49 11.25
CA ILE A 139 6.24 10.28 12.04
C ILE A 139 6.66 10.59 13.48
N ASN A 140 5.85 10.20 14.44
CA ASN A 140 6.13 10.30 15.86
C ASN A 140 5.52 9.10 16.61
N ASP A 141 5.76 9.03 17.91
CA ASP A 141 5.29 7.96 18.79
C ASP A 141 3.76 7.85 18.93
N LYS A 142 3.00 8.85 18.48
CA LYS A 142 1.55 8.87 18.50
C LYS A 142 0.91 8.59 17.13
N HIS A 143 1.74 8.45 16.09
CA HIS A 143 1.22 8.20 14.76
C HIS A 143 0.77 6.73 14.64
N TRP A 144 -0.55 6.52 14.78
CA TRP A 144 -1.19 5.21 14.86
C TRP A 144 -0.81 4.24 13.72
N ALA A 145 -0.54 4.76 12.51
CA ALA A 145 -0.19 3.92 11.37
C ALA A 145 1.23 3.34 11.44
N TYR A 146 2.10 3.84 12.31
CA TYR A 146 3.49 3.39 12.45
C TYR A 146 3.81 2.82 13.83
N ASN A 147 2.81 2.77 14.72
CA ASN A 147 3.01 2.30 16.09
C ASN A 147 2.00 1.21 16.43
N TYR A 148 2.45 -0.02 16.34
CA TYR A 148 1.65 -1.19 16.67
C TYR A 148 2.20 -1.88 17.91
N SER A 149 1.33 -2.09 18.88
CA SER A 149 1.64 -2.81 20.13
C SER A 149 1.33 -4.31 20.04
N LYS A 150 0.79 -4.76 18.92
CA LYS A 150 0.41 -6.16 18.70
C LYS A 150 0.85 -6.61 17.32
N ASP A 151 1.29 -7.85 17.23
CA ASP A 151 1.64 -8.47 15.96
C ASP A 151 0.37 -8.79 15.14
N PHE A 152 0.30 -8.18 13.96
CA PHE A 152 -0.71 -8.44 12.93
C PHE A 152 -0.12 -9.20 11.75
N GLY A 153 1.13 -9.64 11.84
CA GLY A 153 1.90 -10.22 10.75
C GLY A 153 2.43 -9.19 9.76
N THR A 154 3.46 -9.56 9.02
CA THR A 154 4.20 -8.64 8.13
C THR A 154 3.60 -8.50 6.74
N ASN A 155 2.51 -9.23 6.43
CA ASN A 155 1.96 -9.31 5.07
C ASN A 155 1.38 -7.98 4.54
N PHE A 156 1.10 -7.03 5.41
CA PHE A 156 0.49 -5.74 5.08
C PHE A 156 1.42 -4.55 5.26
N PHE A 157 2.66 -4.81 5.72
CA PHE A 157 3.65 -3.79 6.01
C PHE A 157 4.81 -3.84 5.01
N PRO A 158 5.46 -2.69 4.71
CA PRO A 158 6.66 -2.68 3.88
C PRO A 158 7.79 -3.49 4.52
N ASP A 159 8.81 -3.87 3.73
CA ASP A 159 10.00 -4.52 4.25
C ASP A 159 10.98 -3.50 4.84
N TYR A 160 11.00 -2.29 4.26
CA TYR A 160 11.90 -1.20 4.66
C TYR A 160 11.15 0.12 4.71
N LEU A 161 11.57 1.01 5.60
CA LEU A 161 11.09 2.38 5.69
C LEU A 161 12.26 3.35 5.57
N PHE A 162 12.28 4.15 4.53
CA PHE A 162 13.25 5.23 4.38
C PHE A 162 12.72 6.49 5.04
N VAL A 163 13.40 6.93 6.09
CA VAL A 163 13.04 8.12 6.88
C VAL A 163 13.90 9.32 6.50
N PHE A 164 13.44 10.53 6.82
CA PHE A 164 14.15 11.78 6.51
C PHE A 164 15.46 11.97 7.30
N GLY A 165 15.82 11.03 8.16
CA GLY A 165 17.08 11.03 8.91
C GLY A 165 16.96 10.31 10.24
N GLU A 166 18.08 10.16 10.94
CA GLU A 166 18.24 9.43 12.21
C GLU A 166 17.26 9.91 13.31
N PHE A 167 16.85 11.19 13.24
CA PHE A 167 15.85 11.73 14.18
C PHE A 167 14.54 10.93 14.16
N PHE A 168 14.08 10.50 12.99
CA PHE A 168 12.83 9.75 12.87
C PHE A 168 12.98 8.28 13.24
N LYS A 169 14.16 7.71 13.08
CA LYS A 169 14.46 6.33 13.42
C LYS A 169 14.22 6.01 14.90
N LYS A 170 14.43 6.97 15.80
CA LYS A 170 14.20 6.82 17.24
C LYS A 170 12.76 6.51 17.65
N PHE A 171 11.78 6.80 16.78
CA PHE A 171 10.37 6.51 17.04
C PHE A 171 10.02 5.03 16.84
N PHE A 172 10.89 4.26 16.18
CA PHE A 172 10.74 2.82 15.98
C PHE A 172 11.51 2.09 17.07
N LYS A 173 10.79 1.82 18.17
CA LYS A 173 11.36 1.15 19.35
C LYS A 173 11.28 -0.37 19.20
N ASP A 174 12.06 -1.07 19.97
CA ASP A 174 11.95 -2.50 20.15
C ASP A 174 10.51 -2.84 20.63
N GLY A 175 9.89 -3.86 20.03
CA GLY A 175 8.50 -4.20 20.31
C GLY A 175 7.45 -3.43 19.49
N ASN A 176 7.86 -2.58 18.55
CA ASN A 176 6.97 -2.05 17.53
C ASN A 176 6.80 -3.09 16.42
N TYR A 177 5.60 -3.60 16.24
CA TYR A 177 5.29 -4.65 15.25
C TYR A 177 5.06 -4.14 13.82
N PHE A 178 5.22 -2.85 13.56
CA PHE A 178 5.11 -2.31 12.21
C PHE A 178 6.32 -2.71 11.35
N ILE A 179 7.52 -2.46 11.84
CA ILE A 179 8.77 -2.70 11.13
C ILE A 179 9.90 -2.90 12.15
N GLU A 180 10.83 -3.77 11.83
CA GLU A 180 12.04 -3.94 12.62
C GLU A 180 12.92 -2.68 12.51
N LYS A 181 13.51 -2.27 13.64
CA LYS A 181 14.32 -1.05 13.73
C LYS A 181 15.49 -1.02 12.74
N ASP A 182 16.07 -2.17 12.44
CA ASP A 182 17.18 -2.29 11.49
C ASP A 182 16.76 -2.12 10.04
N ASN A 183 15.45 -2.14 9.77
CA ASN A 183 14.87 -1.91 8.45
C ASN A 183 14.36 -0.46 8.26
N VAL A 184 14.71 0.44 9.19
CA VAL A 184 14.38 1.87 9.13
C VAL A 184 15.61 2.70 8.80
#